data_57018c233c132c03beee3cfd0522f43b
#
_entry.id   57018c233c132c03beee3cfd0522f43b
#
_cell.length_a   1.000
_cell.length_b   1.000
_cell.length_c   1.000
_cell.angle_alpha   90.00
_cell.angle_beta   90.00
_cell.angle_gamma   90.00
#
_symmetry.space_group_name_H-M   'P 1'
#
loop_
_entity.id
_entity.type
_entity.pdbx_description
1 polymer ?
#
loop_
_entity_poly.entity_id
_entity_poly.type
_entity_poly.pdbx_seq_one_letter_code
_entity_poly.pdbx_strand_id
1 'polypeptide(L)'
;MRAGCPICERRRGKRHCPGLAASRWSRPGKGETICAQCCGEQREATIDCPAHCAYLQAAHRYEGERPKRVAEPALPQVSISEEFLEEKSHLVAGLSVALVQAARATPAARDPDGVEALEALAQNYQTLDSGLYYESAPAGPAAQALFAALKAFLEQLGQEQQKRMGASLRPGDVLRAAVFLRRLAQLETNGRPLSRRFLEFLGRQVPTGPKPGEEPRLIVPGG
;
A
#
# COMPACT_ATOMS: atom_id res chain seq x y z
N MET A 1 -22.63 3.50 36.13
CA MET A 1 -23.37 3.22 34.88
C MET A 1 -22.40 2.70 33.80
N ARG A 2 -22.66 1.56 33.17
CA ARG A 2 -21.73 0.97 32.20
C ARG A 2 -21.94 1.65 30.83
N ALA A 3 -20.90 2.28 30.29
CA ALA A 3 -20.96 3.04 29.05
C ALA A 3 -21.43 2.19 27.87
N GLY A 4 -22.48 2.61 27.18
CA GLY A 4 -22.95 2.01 25.92
C GLY A 4 -21.96 2.30 24.77
N CYS A 5 -21.99 1.49 23.72
CA CYS A 5 -21.20 1.72 22.53
C CYS A 5 -21.62 3.05 21.87
N PRO A 6 -20.73 4.01 21.64
CA PRO A 6 -21.07 5.33 21.10
C PRO A 6 -21.56 5.30 19.64
N ILE A 7 -21.36 4.17 18.94
CA ILE A 7 -21.76 4.00 17.55
C ILE A 7 -23.22 3.51 17.44
N CYS A 8 -23.55 2.41 18.10
CA CYS A 8 -24.91 1.83 17.98
C CYS A 8 -25.82 2.16 19.17
N GLU A 9 -25.29 2.67 20.26
CA GLU A 9 -25.98 3.01 21.54
C GLU A 9 -26.77 1.84 22.18
N ARG A 10 -26.83 0.70 21.53
CA ARG A 10 -27.63 -0.48 21.92
C ARG A 10 -26.81 -1.51 22.69
N ARG A 11 -25.52 -1.64 22.40
CA ARG A 11 -24.66 -2.67 22.97
C ARG A 11 -23.63 -2.05 23.91
N ARG A 12 -23.20 -2.82 24.90
CA ARG A 12 -22.12 -2.42 25.78
C ARG A 12 -20.80 -2.31 25.01
N GLY A 13 -20.03 -1.22 25.18
CA GLY A 13 -18.64 -1.09 24.76
C GLY A 13 -17.76 -2.05 25.54
N LYS A 14 -17.00 -2.89 24.83
CA LYS A 14 -16.08 -3.89 25.41
C LYS A 14 -14.67 -3.79 24.84
N ARG A 15 -14.49 -3.13 23.70
CA ARG A 15 -13.21 -3.02 22.99
C ARG A 15 -12.74 -1.59 23.04
N HIS A 16 -11.57 -1.37 23.64
CA HIS A 16 -10.89 -0.08 23.52
C HIS A 16 -10.54 0.18 22.06
N CYS A 17 -10.90 1.36 21.55
CA CYS A 17 -10.74 1.74 20.14
C CYS A 17 -9.84 2.97 20.03
N PRO A 18 -8.54 2.83 19.78
CA PRO A 18 -7.61 3.96 19.72
C PRO A 18 -7.89 4.92 18.55
N GLY A 19 -8.55 4.45 17.48
CA GLY A 19 -8.96 5.28 16.35
C GLY A 19 -10.30 6.02 16.55
N LEU A 20 -10.99 5.80 17.67
CA LEU A 20 -12.32 6.38 17.87
C LEU A 20 -12.27 7.91 18.03
N ALA A 21 -11.28 8.41 18.76
CA ALA A 21 -11.16 9.84 19.07
C ALA A 21 -11.05 10.71 17.80
N ALA A 22 -10.36 10.23 16.78
CA ALA A 22 -10.20 10.90 15.50
C ALA A 22 -11.32 10.59 14.50
N SER A 23 -12.31 9.78 14.86
CA SER A 23 -13.41 9.38 13.99
C SER A 23 -14.64 10.28 14.15
N ARG A 24 -15.55 10.22 13.16
CA ARG A 24 -16.87 10.88 13.25
C ARG A 24 -17.76 10.37 14.40
N TRP A 25 -17.35 9.30 15.06
CA TRP A 25 -18.03 8.68 16.17
C TRP A 25 -17.54 9.16 17.53
N SER A 26 -16.52 10.05 17.56
CA SER A 26 -16.03 10.66 18.78
C SER A 26 -17.13 11.48 19.45
N ARG A 27 -17.37 11.24 20.75
CA ARG A 27 -18.35 11.97 21.53
C ARG A 27 -17.75 12.38 22.88
N PRO A 28 -17.75 13.67 23.24
CA PRO A 28 -17.28 14.13 24.52
C PRO A 28 -17.97 13.40 25.69
N GLY A 29 -17.18 12.90 26.64
CA GLY A 29 -17.69 12.21 27.83
C GLY A 29 -18.17 10.77 27.64
N LYS A 30 -18.23 10.24 26.41
CA LYS A 30 -18.44 8.81 26.16
C LYS A 30 -17.09 8.13 25.97
N GLY A 31 -16.79 7.12 26.79
CA GLY A 31 -15.51 6.42 26.78
C GLY A 31 -15.11 5.83 25.41
N GLU A 32 -13.81 5.58 25.25
CA GLU A 32 -13.17 5.07 24.02
C GLU A 32 -13.45 3.58 23.74
N THR A 33 -14.55 3.04 24.24
CA THR A 33 -14.89 1.63 24.06
C THR A 33 -16.09 1.45 23.15
N ILE A 34 -15.95 0.54 22.18
CA ILE A 34 -17.00 0.16 21.23
C ILE A 34 -17.38 -1.31 21.38
N CYS A 35 -18.54 -1.71 20.88
CA CYS A 35 -18.94 -3.11 20.86
C CYS A 35 -18.20 -3.88 19.75
N ALA A 36 -18.13 -5.20 19.88
CA ALA A 36 -17.43 -6.06 18.94
C ALA A 36 -17.95 -5.96 17.51
N GLN A 37 -19.27 -5.83 17.34
CA GLN A 37 -19.90 -5.72 16.03
C GLN A 37 -19.57 -4.38 15.35
N CYS A 38 -19.73 -3.25 16.03
CA CYS A 38 -19.34 -1.95 15.48
C CYS A 38 -17.84 -1.87 15.17
N CYS A 39 -16.98 -2.48 16.01
CA CYS A 39 -15.57 -2.62 15.70
C CYS A 39 -15.33 -3.38 14.39
N GLY A 40 -16.06 -4.48 14.15
CA GLY A 40 -15.94 -5.27 12.92
C GLY A 40 -16.44 -4.52 11.68
N GLU A 41 -17.56 -3.81 11.81
CA GLU A 41 -18.21 -3.10 10.70
C GLU A 41 -17.47 -1.81 10.32
N GLN A 42 -17.03 -1.04 11.33
CA GLN A 42 -16.46 0.30 11.12
C GLN A 42 -14.93 0.33 10.98
N ARG A 43 -14.25 -0.78 11.34
CA ARG A 43 -12.79 -0.92 11.22
C ARG A 43 -12.34 -0.68 9.78
N GLU A 44 -11.39 0.22 9.57
CA GLU A 44 -10.85 0.61 8.25
C GLU A 44 -11.92 1.02 7.21
N ALA A 45 -13.18 1.17 7.64
CA ALA A 45 -14.27 1.68 6.81
C ALA A 45 -14.56 3.16 7.12
N THR A 46 -14.77 3.47 8.39
CA THR A 46 -15.04 4.84 8.90
C THR A 46 -14.19 5.20 10.11
N ILE A 47 -13.52 4.21 10.70
CA ILE A 47 -12.53 4.39 11.77
C ILE A 47 -11.17 4.09 11.17
N ASP A 48 -10.30 5.08 11.20
CA ASP A 48 -8.88 4.90 10.85
C ASP A 48 -8.18 4.17 12.00
N CYS A 49 -8.04 2.86 11.83
CA CYS A 49 -7.46 2.00 12.85
C CYS A 49 -5.94 2.08 12.81
N PRO A 50 -5.26 2.48 13.91
CA PRO A 50 -3.80 2.49 13.93
C PRO A 50 -3.24 1.06 13.90
N ALA A 51 -2.08 0.88 13.27
CA ALA A 51 -1.45 -0.42 13.06
C ALA A 51 -1.20 -1.22 14.35
N HIS A 52 -1.01 -0.53 15.49
CA HIS A 52 -0.82 -1.16 16.80
C HIS A 52 -2.13 -1.67 17.47
N CYS A 53 -3.30 -1.44 16.85
CA CYS A 53 -4.57 -1.91 17.40
C CYS A 53 -4.64 -3.44 17.37
N ALA A 54 -4.72 -4.07 18.56
CA ALA A 54 -4.74 -5.53 18.68
C ALA A 54 -5.92 -6.19 17.95
N TYR A 55 -7.07 -5.50 17.88
CA TYR A 55 -8.24 -6.01 17.15
C TYR A 55 -8.10 -5.90 15.63
N LEU A 56 -7.35 -4.91 15.13
CA LEU A 56 -6.98 -4.82 13.73
C LEU A 56 -6.01 -5.95 13.36
N GLN A 57 -4.95 -6.11 14.15
CA GLN A 57 -3.95 -7.16 13.92
C GLN A 57 -4.55 -8.56 13.94
N ALA A 58 -5.46 -8.84 14.91
CA ALA A 58 -6.17 -10.12 14.97
C ALA A 58 -7.06 -10.36 13.73
N ALA A 59 -7.69 -9.29 13.22
CA ALA A 59 -8.52 -9.37 12.03
C ALA A 59 -7.68 -9.60 10.78
N HIS A 60 -6.56 -8.88 10.62
CA HIS A 60 -5.66 -9.06 9.48
C HIS A 60 -5.07 -10.48 9.44
N ARG A 61 -4.72 -11.07 10.60
CA ARG A 61 -4.29 -12.47 10.67
C ARG A 61 -5.39 -13.41 10.19
N TYR A 62 -6.58 -13.28 10.75
CA TYR A 62 -7.72 -14.12 10.38
C TYR A 62 -8.09 -14.00 8.90
N GLU A 63 -8.04 -12.80 8.33
CA GLU A 63 -8.27 -12.56 6.90
C GLU A 63 -7.14 -13.13 6.03
N GLY A 64 -5.88 -13.13 6.53
CA GLY A 64 -4.71 -13.69 5.83
C GLY A 64 -4.70 -15.21 5.75
N GLU A 65 -5.31 -15.89 6.72
CA GLU A 65 -5.44 -17.36 6.73
C GLU A 65 -6.52 -17.88 5.76
N ARG A 66 -7.34 -16.98 5.20
CA ARG A 66 -8.40 -17.35 4.28
C ARG A 66 -7.98 -17.16 2.83
N PRO A 67 -8.23 -18.13 1.95
CA PRO A 67 -7.95 -17.98 0.53
C PRO A 67 -8.78 -16.82 -0.02
N LYS A 68 -8.11 -15.84 -0.59
CA LYS A 68 -8.76 -14.73 -1.27
C LYS A 68 -9.16 -15.19 -2.67
N ARG A 69 -10.43 -15.05 -3.01
CA ARG A 69 -10.91 -15.21 -4.37
C ARG A 69 -10.78 -13.87 -5.09
N VAL A 70 -9.82 -13.79 -5.99
CA VAL A 70 -9.78 -12.71 -7.00
C VAL A 70 -10.55 -13.25 -8.20
N ALA A 71 -11.72 -12.67 -8.46
CA ALA A 71 -12.59 -13.11 -9.55
C ALA A 71 -11.89 -12.91 -10.92
N GLU A 72 -11.22 -11.79 -11.08
CA GLU A 72 -10.48 -11.44 -12.27
C GLU A 72 -9.23 -10.62 -11.90
N PRO A 73 -8.04 -10.99 -12.42
CA PRO A 73 -6.83 -10.22 -12.17
C PRO A 73 -6.91 -8.86 -12.89
N ALA A 74 -6.33 -7.82 -12.29
CA ALA A 74 -6.22 -6.52 -12.96
C ALA A 74 -5.46 -6.64 -14.27
N LEU A 75 -5.98 -6.01 -15.32
CA LEU A 75 -5.43 -6.04 -16.69
C LEU A 75 -5.10 -7.49 -17.14
N PRO A 76 -6.10 -8.36 -17.27
CA PRO A 76 -5.87 -9.80 -17.54
C PRO A 76 -5.13 -10.05 -18.86
N GLN A 77 -5.21 -9.13 -19.81
CA GLN A 77 -4.51 -9.18 -21.12
C GLN A 77 -2.98 -9.04 -20.98
N VAL A 78 -2.46 -8.52 -19.85
CA VAL A 78 -1.01 -8.38 -19.62
C VAL A 78 -0.46 -9.67 -19.04
N SER A 79 0.33 -10.39 -19.83
CA SER A 79 1.01 -11.61 -19.37
C SER A 79 2.24 -11.27 -18.54
N ILE A 80 2.40 -11.95 -17.40
CA ILE A 80 3.54 -11.84 -16.50
C ILE A 80 4.06 -13.26 -16.25
N SER A 81 5.28 -13.56 -16.70
CA SER A 81 5.92 -14.85 -16.48
C SER A 81 6.84 -14.82 -15.24
N GLU A 82 7.18 -15.99 -14.70
CA GLU A 82 8.16 -16.12 -13.63
C GLU A 82 9.53 -15.62 -14.09
N GLU A 83 9.94 -15.97 -15.32
CA GLU A 83 11.18 -15.51 -15.93
C GLU A 83 11.25 -13.96 -15.98
N PHE A 84 10.15 -13.28 -16.31
CA PHE A 84 10.08 -11.82 -16.27
C PHE A 84 10.32 -11.30 -14.84
N LEU A 85 9.72 -11.92 -13.83
CA LEU A 85 9.86 -11.51 -12.45
C LEU A 85 11.29 -11.72 -11.92
N GLU A 86 11.95 -12.78 -12.34
CA GLU A 86 13.36 -13.03 -12.03
C GLU A 86 14.27 -11.98 -12.70
N GLU A 87 14.14 -11.80 -14.00
CA GLU A 87 14.96 -10.86 -14.79
C GLU A 87 14.77 -9.40 -14.35
N LYS A 88 13.54 -9.00 -14.08
CA LYS A 88 13.16 -7.63 -13.74
C LYS A 88 12.88 -7.41 -12.26
N SER A 89 13.34 -8.31 -11.40
CA SER A 89 13.15 -8.23 -9.95
C SER A 89 13.55 -6.88 -9.36
N HIS A 90 14.66 -6.30 -9.86
CA HIS A 90 15.13 -4.97 -9.45
C HIS A 90 14.14 -3.84 -9.76
N LEU A 91 13.42 -3.92 -10.89
CA LEU A 91 12.40 -2.95 -11.28
C LEU A 91 11.18 -3.04 -10.35
N VAL A 92 10.69 -4.27 -10.11
CA VAL A 92 9.57 -4.52 -9.19
C VAL A 92 9.92 -4.09 -7.77
N ALA A 93 11.11 -4.44 -7.30
CA ALA A 93 11.60 -4.04 -5.97
C ALA A 93 11.73 -2.52 -5.86
N GLY A 94 12.29 -1.85 -6.86
CA GLY A 94 12.45 -0.40 -6.87
C GLY A 94 11.11 0.34 -6.86
N LEU A 95 10.13 -0.08 -7.65
CA LEU A 95 8.76 0.45 -7.60
C LEU A 95 8.12 0.22 -6.23
N SER A 96 8.32 -0.95 -5.62
CA SER A 96 7.83 -1.23 -4.27
C SER A 96 8.46 -0.31 -3.23
N VAL A 97 9.77 -0.07 -3.30
CA VAL A 97 10.49 0.85 -2.42
C VAL A 97 9.96 2.27 -2.59
N ALA A 98 9.84 2.76 -3.81
CA ALA A 98 9.33 4.10 -4.11
C ALA A 98 7.91 4.29 -3.55
N LEU A 99 7.03 3.31 -3.76
CA LEU A 99 5.65 3.33 -3.26
C LEU A 99 5.60 3.36 -1.73
N VAL A 100 6.40 2.51 -1.06
CA VAL A 100 6.47 2.44 0.41
C VAL A 100 7.03 3.72 1.01
N GLN A 101 8.09 4.28 0.43
CA GLN A 101 8.68 5.53 0.91
C GLN A 101 7.71 6.69 0.77
N ALA A 102 7.03 6.80 -0.37
CA ALA A 102 6.01 7.82 -0.59
C ALA A 102 4.82 7.66 0.37
N ALA A 103 4.37 6.43 0.62
CA ALA A 103 3.29 6.16 1.57
C ALA A 103 3.69 6.52 3.01
N ARG A 104 4.95 6.29 3.41
CA ARG A 104 5.47 6.72 4.73
C ARG A 104 5.55 8.25 4.84
N ALA A 105 5.88 8.95 3.75
CA ALA A 105 5.90 10.42 3.69
C ALA A 105 4.49 11.04 3.60
N THR A 106 3.47 10.25 3.27
CA THR A 106 2.08 10.68 3.09
C THR A 106 1.16 9.97 4.10
N PRO A 107 1.00 10.49 5.34
CA PRO A 107 0.22 9.80 6.40
C PRO A 107 -1.24 9.53 6.03
N ALA A 108 -1.79 10.31 5.09
CA ALA A 108 -3.14 10.12 4.57
C ALA A 108 -3.25 8.93 3.59
N ALA A 109 -2.14 8.42 3.05
CA ALA A 109 -2.16 7.35 2.05
C ALA A 109 -2.78 6.04 2.59
N ARG A 110 -3.59 5.42 1.75
CA ARG A 110 -4.30 4.16 1.99
C ARG A 110 -4.11 3.22 0.80
N ASP A 111 -4.49 1.96 0.97
CA ASP A 111 -4.43 0.97 -0.13
C ASP A 111 -5.11 1.45 -1.41
N PRO A 112 -6.32 2.07 -1.38
CA PRO A 112 -6.93 2.62 -2.59
C PRO A 112 -6.05 3.63 -3.32
N ASP A 113 -5.31 4.49 -2.59
CA ASP A 113 -4.40 5.47 -3.21
C ASP A 113 -3.23 4.79 -3.92
N GLY A 114 -2.67 3.74 -3.29
CA GLY A 114 -1.61 2.92 -3.90
C GLY A 114 -2.09 2.18 -5.15
N VAL A 115 -3.31 1.66 -5.10
CA VAL A 115 -3.98 1.00 -6.21
C VAL A 115 -4.20 1.98 -7.37
N GLU A 116 -4.75 3.17 -7.10
CA GLU A 116 -5.00 4.20 -8.10
C GLU A 116 -3.70 4.69 -8.76
N ALA A 117 -2.64 4.88 -7.96
CA ALA A 117 -1.33 5.27 -8.47
C ALA A 117 -0.72 4.21 -9.40
N LEU A 118 -0.81 2.92 -9.04
CA LEU A 118 -0.34 1.82 -9.88
C LEU A 118 -1.18 1.64 -11.14
N GLU A 119 -2.47 1.89 -11.06
CA GLU A 119 -3.40 1.81 -12.19
C GLU A 119 -3.13 2.92 -13.21
N ALA A 120 -2.96 4.17 -12.75
CA ALA A 120 -2.56 5.28 -13.60
C ALA A 120 -1.19 5.01 -14.26
N LEU A 121 -0.22 4.47 -13.52
CA LEU A 121 1.08 4.10 -14.06
C LEU A 121 0.94 3.04 -15.15
N ALA A 122 0.18 1.98 -14.90
CA ALA A 122 -0.05 0.92 -15.87
C ALA A 122 -0.73 1.44 -17.15
N GLN A 123 -1.75 2.30 -17.03
CA GLN A 123 -2.43 2.92 -18.18
C GLN A 123 -1.49 3.77 -19.01
N ASN A 124 -0.63 4.60 -18.38
CA ASN A 124 0.33 5.44 -19.08
C ASN A 124 1.34 4.60 -19.86
N TYR A 125 1.86 3.53 -19.27
CA TYR A 125 2.82 2.67 -19.93
C TYR A 125 2.18 1.74 -20.95
N GLN A 126 0.91 1.40 -20.82
CA GLN A 126 0.15 0.68 -21.84
C GLN A 126 -0.03 1.51 -23.12
N THR A 127 -0.36 2.80 -22.98
CA THR A 127 -0.48 3.71 -24.12
C THR A 127 0.88 4.00 -24.75
N LEU A 128 1.92 4.17 -23.95
CA LEU A 128 3.28 4.37 -24.44
C LEU A 128 3.83 3.16 -25.19
N ASP A 129 3.55 1.94 -24.71
CA ASP A 129 3.93 0.69 -25.39
C ASP A 129 3.22 0.53 -26.72
N SER A 130 2.02 1.11 -26.88
CA SER A 130 1.26 1.16 -28.12
C SER A 130 1.67 2.33 -29.04
N GLY A 131 2.71 3.09 -28.70
CA GLY A 131 3.19 4.25 -29.46
C GLY A 131 2.33 5.52 -29.31
N LEU A 132 1.40 5.54 -28.36
CA LEU A 132 0.56 6.70 -28.05
C LEU A 132 1.07 7.36 -26.76
N TYR A 133 1.15 8.69 -26.77
CA TYR A 133 1.47 9.44 -25.56
C TYR A 133 0.20 10.05 -24.97
N TYR A 134 -0.29 9.46 -23.89
CA TYR A 134 -1.40 9.98 -23.11
C TYR A 134 -1.06 9.82 -21.61
N GLU A 135 -1.11 10.91 -20.86
CA GLU A 135 -0.84 10.88 -19.43
C GLU A 135 -2.14 10.92 -18.63
N SER A 136 -2.41 9.83 -17.91
CA SER A 136 -3.46 9.73 -16.91
C SER A 136 -2.83 9.97 -15.54
N ALA A 137 -3.46 10.81 -14.72
CA ALA A 137 -3.03 11.08 -13.36
C ALA A 137 -4.14 10.70 -12.36
N PRO A 138 -3.79 10.22 -11.15
CA PRO A 138 -4.76 9.96 -10.10
C PRO A 138 -5.53 11.21 -9.70
N ALA A 139 -6.77 11.04 -9.21
CA ALA A 139 -7.61 12.16 -8.80
C ALA A 139 -7.26 12.67 -7.38
N GLY A 140 -6.98 11.73 -6.44
CA GLY A 140 -6.74 12.06 -5.04
C GLY A 140 -5.34 12.58 -4.76
N PRO A 141 -5.15 13.55 -3.83
CA PRO A 141 -3.83 14.12 -3.54
C PRO A 141 -2.84 13.09 -2.99
N ALA A 142 -3.29 12.13 -2.19
CA ALA A 142 -2.44 11.04 -1.70
C ALA A 142 -1.99 10.13 -2.85
N ALA A 143 -2.91 9.72 -3.72
CA ALA A 143 -2.60 8.92 -4.88
C ALA A 143 -1.66 9.65 -5.86
N GLN A 144 -1.84 10.97 -6.05
CA GLN A 144 -0.93 11.81 -6.84
C GLN A 144 0.50 11.83 -6.28
N ALA A 145 0.64 11.93 -4.95
CA ALA A 145 1.96 11.90 -4.31
C ALA A 145 2.67 10.55 -4.51
N LEU A 146 1.93 9.44 -4.38
CA LEU A 146 2.45 8.11 -4.64
C LEU A 146 2.84 7.94 -6.11
N PHE A 147 1.98 8.38 -7.03
CA PHE A 147 2.23 8.33 -8.46
C PHE A 147 3.46 9.15 -8.87
N ALA A 148 3.61 10.36 -8.34
CA ALA A 148 4.78 11.21 -8.59
C ALA A 148 6.08 10.54 -8.15
N ALA A 149 6.08 9.84 -7.00
CA ALA A 149 7.25 9.11 -6.54
C ALA A 149 7.61 7.92 -7.44
N LEU A 150 6.59 7.18 -7.95
CA LEU A 150 6.82 6.11 -8.92
C LEU A 150 7.43 6.65 -10.22
N LYS A 151 6.92 7.78 -10.73
CA LYS A 151 7.48 8.44 -11.93
C LYS A 151 8.93 8.89 -11.70
N ALA A 152 9.21 9.57 -10.58
CA ALA A 152 10.55 10.03 -10.26
C ALA A 152 11.56 8.86 -10.17
N PHE A 153 11.17 7.74 -9.56
CA PHE A 153 11.99 6.53 -9.54
C PHE A 153 12.28 6.01 -10.96
N LEU A 154 11.28 5.93 -11.82
CA LEU A 154 11.46 5.44 -13.20
C LEU A 154 12.32 6.37 -14.05
N GLU A 155 12.20 7.68 -13.87
CA GLU A 155 13.05 8.67 -14.54
C GLU A 155 14.52 8.51 -14.11
N GLN A 156 14.78 8.36 -12.81
CA GLN A 156 16.14 8.12 -12.28
C GLN A 156 16.71 6.81 -12.82
N LEU A 157 15.94 5.73 -12.75
CA LEU A 157 16.37 4.41 -13.25
C LEU A 157 16.65 4.46 -14.76
N GLY A 158 15.81 5.13 -15.53
CA GLY A 158 16.00 5.30 -16.97
C GLY A 158 17.27 6.09 -17.30
N GLN A 159 17.55 7.17 -16.58
CA GLN A 159 18.78 7.96 -16.73
C GLN A 159 20.02 7.14 -16.37
N GLU A 160 19.97 6.33 -15.31
CA GLU A 160 21.08 5.47 -14.92
C GLU A 160 21.35 4.36 -15.94
N GLN A 161 20.30 3.72 -16.47
CA GLN A 161 20.44 2.71 -17.51
C GLN A 161 20.99 3.32 -18.81
N GLN A 162 20.50 4.47 -19.20
CA GLN A 162 21.01 5.17 -20.39
C GLN A 162 22.49 5.52 -20.27
N LYS A 163 22.92 5.99 -19.08
CA LYS A 163 24.35 6.33 -18.82
C LYS A 163 25.25 5.09 -18.81
N ARG A 164 24.78 3.98 -18.22
CA ARG A 164 25.62 2.77 -18.04
C ARG A 164 25.63 1.84 -19.25
N MET A 165 24.50 1.70 -19.95
CA MET A 165 24.30 0.68 -20.97
C MET A 165 23.86 1.25 -22.32
N GLY A 166 23.63 2.57 -22.43
CA GLY A 166 23.10 3.17 -23.66
C GLY A 166 21.68 2.72 -24.00
N ALA A 167 20.97 2.10 -23.06
CA ALA A 167 19.65 1.52 -23.28
C ALA A 167 18.59 2.28 -22.47
N SER A 168 17.40 2.46 -23.04
CA SER A 168 16.24 3.01 -22.35
C SER A 168 15.40 1.92 -21.67
N LEU A 169 14.65 2.30 -20.64
CA LEU A 169 13.62 1.43 -20.04
C LEU A 169 12.57 1.08 -21.11
N ARG A 170 12.27 -0.21 -21.25
CA ARG A 170 11.21 -0.67 -22.16
C ARG A 170 9.85 -0.40 -21.53
N PRO A 171 8.93 0.32 -22.21
CA PRO A 171 7.60 0.60 -21.66
C PRO A 171 6.84 -0.66 -21.22
N GLY A 172 6.89 -1.73 -22.00
CA GLY A 172 6.25 -3.00 -21.68
C GLY A 172 6.79 -3.67 -20.41
N ASP A 173 8.06 -3.44 -20.01
CA ASP A 173 8.61 -3.97 -18.77
C ASP A 173 8.05 -3.20 -17.55
N VAL A 174 7.92 -1.88 -17.67
CA VAL A 174 7.32 -1.05 -16.63
C VAL A 174 5.83 -1.37 -16.48
N LEU A 175 5.11 -1.54 -17.60
CA LEU A 175 3.71 -1.97 -17.61
C LEU A 175 3.53 -3.28 -16.81
N ARG A 176 4.32 -4.32 -17.14
CA ARG A 176 4.24 -5.62 -16.48
C ARG A 176 4.54 -5.51 -14.98
N ALA A 177 5.55 -4.74 -14.60
CA ALA A 177 5.90 -4.52 -13.19
C ALA A 177 4.79 -3.79 -12.42
N ALA A 178 4.20 -2.74 -13.01
CA ALA A 178 3.08 -2.01 -12.41
C ALA A 178 1.84 -2.92 -12.26
N VAL A 179 1.51 -3.71 -13.30
CA VAL A 179 0.40 -4.68 -13.26
C VAL A 179 0.65 -5.78 -12.24
N PHE A 180 1.88 -6.27 -12.09
CA PHE A 180 2.22 -7.22 -11.03
C PHE A 180 1.90 -6.66 -9.64
N LEU A 181 2.37 -5.46 -9.33
CA LEU A 181 2.10 -4.81 -8.04
C LEU A 181 0.61 -4.52 -7.86
N ARG A 182 -0.10 -4.15 -8.91
CA ARG A 182 -1.55 -3.95 -8.89
C ARG A 182 -2.32 -5.24 -8.57
N ARG A 183 -1.89 -6.38 -9.15
CA ARG A 183 -2.45 -7.72 -8.83
C ARG A 183 -2.11 -8.14 -7.41
N LEU A 184 -0.89 -7.87 -6.95
CA LEU A 184 -0.50 -8.11 -5.57
C LEU A 184 -1.35 -7.30 -4.61
N ALA A 185 -1.67 -6.03 -4.95
CA ALA A 185 -2.59 -5.21 -4.16
C ALA A 185 -3.99 -5.85 -4.07
N GLN A 186 -4.53 -6.45 -5.15
CA GLN A 186 -5.80 -7.16 -5.10
C GLN A 186 -5.78 -8.35 -4.13
N LEU A 187 -4.65 -9.03 -4.02
CA LEU A 187 -4.47 -10.16 -3.09
C LEU A 187 -4.29 -9.67 -1.65
N GLU A 188 -3.60 -8.57 -1.44
CA GLU A 188 -3.24 -8.13 -0.10
C GLU A 188 -4.24 -7.18 0.56
N THR A 189 -4.91 -6.30 -0.19
CA THR A 189 -5.93 -5.42 0.38
C THR A 189 -7.18 -6.18 0.85
N ASN A 190 -7.87 -5.63 1.86
CA ASN A 190 -9.18 -6.12 2.28
C ASN A 190 -10.36 -5.36 1.65
N GLY A 191 -10.08 -4.45 0.70
CA GLY A 191 -11.06 -3.65 -0.01
C GLY A 191 -11.71 -2.52 0.80
N ARG A 192 -11.25 -2.27 2.04
CA ARG A 192 -11.79 -1.20 2.87
C ARG A 192 -11.13 0.15 2.53
N PRO A 193 -11.90 1.27 2.56
CA PRO A 193 -11.40 2.57 2.10
C PRO A 193 -10.23 3.13 2.93
N LEU A 194 -10.10 2.73 4.20
CA LEU A 194 -9.03 3.17 5.09
C LEU A 194 -7.98 2.07 5.34
N SER A 195 -7.99 0.99 4.56
CA SER A 195 -6.99 -0.07 4.66
C SER A 195 -5.59 0.42 4.30
N ARG A 196 -4.59 -0.09 5.03
CA ARG A 196 -3.16 0.05 4.71
C ARG A 196 -2.47 -1.31 4.56
N ARG A 197 -3.24 -2.37 4.47
CA ARG A 197 -2.73 -3.74 4.52
C ARG A 197 -1.76 -4.06 3.39
N PHE A 198 -2.06 -3.63 2.16
CA PHE A 198 -1.16 -3.78 1.02
C PHE A 198 0.13 -2.97 1.19
N LEU A 199 0.02 -1.69 1.56
CA LEU A 199 1.17 -0.82 1.79
C LEU A 199 2.05 -1.31 2.95
N GLU A 200 1.43 -1.82 4.02
CA GLU A 200 2.14 -2.45 5.14
C GLU A 200 2.80 -3.78 4.73
N PHE A 201 2.14 -4.58 3.89
CA PHE A 201 2.73 -5.80 3.33
C PHE A 201 4.00 -5.47 2.56
N LEU A 202 3.96 -4.54 1.60
CA LEU A 202 5.14 -4.09 0.87
C LEU A 202 6.20 -3.53 1.82
N GLY A 203 5.79 -2.75 2.82
CA GLY A 203 6.70 -2.17 3.81
C GLY A 203 7.49 -3.19 4.62
N ARG A 204 6.97 -4.40 4.81
CA ARG A 204 7.70 -5.51 5.44
C ARG A 204 8.72 -6.18 4.53
N GLN A 205 8.49 -6.12 3.21
CA GLN A 205 9.42 -6.68 2.21
C GLN A 205 10.58 -5.71 1.88
N VAL A 206 10.35 -4.41 2.10
CA VAL A 206 11.36 -3.39 1.85
C VAL A 206 12.27 -3.27 3.08
N PRO A 207 13.59 -3.47 2.94
CA PRO A 207 14.53 -3.27 4.04
C PRO A 207 14.35 -1.87 4.62
N THR A 208 14.15 -1.78 5.92
CA THR A 208 14.26 -0.50 6.61
C THR A 208 15.72 -0.10 6.55
N GLY A 209 16.06 0.97 5.81
CA GLY A 209 17.39 1.55 5.86
C GLY A 209 17.81 1.82 7.31
N PRO A 210 19.11 1.99 7.59
CA PRO A 210 19.60 2.24 8.94
C PRO A 210 18.78 3.39 9.54
N LYS A 211 18.32 3.19 10.79
CA LYS A 211 17.61 4.24 11.51
C LYS A 211 18.50 5.48 11.59
N PRO A 212 17.95 6.70 11.44
CA PRO A 212 18.73 7.92 11.64
C PRO A 212 19.41 7.85 13.02
N GLY A 213 20.74 7.77 13.04
CA GLY A 213 21.55 7.66 14.26
C GLY A 213 22.18 6.28 14.54
N GLU A 214 21.91 5.26 13.73
CA GLU A 214 22.67 4.00 13.78
C GLU A 214 23.83 4.07 12.78
N GLU A 215 25.03 4.40 13.27
CA GLU A 215 26.26 4.25 12.50
C GLU A 215 26.48 2.77 12.14
N PRO A 216 26.84 2.45 10.89
CA PRO A 216 27.14 1.08 10.50
C PRO A 216 28.30 0.58 11.37
N ARG A 217 28.02 -0.34 12.28
CA ARG A 217 29.08 -1.05 13.02
C ARG A 217 29.86 -1.90 12.04
N LEU A 218 31.01 -1.41 11.63
CA LEU A 218 32.05 -2.21 10.95
C LEU A 218 32.48 -3.31 11.93
N ILE A 219 32.01 -4.53 11.69
CA ILE A 219 32.62 -5.71 12.34
C ILE A 219 33.94 -5.93 11.63
N VAL A 220 35.03 -5.46 12.25
CA VAL A 220 36.39 -5.85 11.83
C VAL A 220 36.58 -7.27 12.36
N PRO A 221 36.82 -8.29 11.49
CA PRO A 221 37.23 -9.60 11.95
C PRO A 221 38.56 -9.44 12.64
N GLY A 222 38.61 -9.72 13.93
CA GLY A 222 39.84 -9.71 14.71
C GLY A 222 40.85 -10.71 14.16
N GLY A 223 42.11 -10.27 14.03
CA GLY A 223 43.21 -11.11 13.71
C GLY A 223 43.56 -12.10 14.84
#